data_c5e0702d2457046c8d36784b93eba536
#
_entry.id   c5e0702d2457046c8d36784b93eba536
#
_cell.length_a   1.000
_cell.length_b   1.000
_cell.length_c   1.000
_cell.angle_alpha   90.00
_cell.angle_beta   90.00
_cell.angle_gamma   90.00
#
_symmetry.space_group_name_H-M   'P 1'
#
loop_
_entity.id
_entity.type
_entity.pdbx_description
1 polymer ?
#
loop_
_entity_poly.entity_id
_entity_poly.type
_entity_poly.pdbx_seq_one_letter_code
_entity_poly.pdbx_strand_id
1 'polypeptide(L)'
;MRCLLKVAIPVETGNAAISDGSLPKTIESILADIKPEAAYFAGDHGQRTGFIFFDLKDASQIPAVAEPWFLAFDAHVELHPAMNLDDLKKAMPGIEKAVKNYRRGTHAKAA
;
A
#
# COMPACT_ATOMS: atom_id res chain seq x y z
N MET A 1 -2.50 -2.96 12.20
CA MET A 1 -1.50 -3.55 11.29
C MET A 1 -1.07 -2.52 10.27
N ARG A 2 0.23 -2.33 10.15
CA ARG A 2 0.74 -1.40 9.13
C ARG A 2 0.44 -1.92 7.74
N CYS A 3 -0.05 -1.04 6.88
CA CYS A 3 -0.35 -1.35 5.49
C CYS A 3 0.24 -0.29 4.57
N LEU A 4 0.65 -0.73 3.38
CA LEU A 4 0.94 0.14 2.26
C LEU A 4 -0.31 0.22 1.39
N LEU A 5 -0.83 1.41 1.22
CA LEU A 5 -1.87 1.73 0.27
C LEU A 5 -1.20 2.37 -0.95
N LYS A 6 -1.25 1.68 -2.07
CA LYS A 6 -0.73 2.20 -3.34
C LYS A 6 -1.89 2.61 -4.22
N VAL A 7 -1.91 3.89 -4.59
CA VAL A 7 -3.01 4.48 -5.36
C VAL A 7 -2.45 5.03 -6.67
N ALA A 8 -2.83 4.41 -7.78
CA ALA A 8 -2.44 4.88 -9.11
C ALA A 8 -3.62 5.58 -9.77
N ILE A 9 -3.43 6.86 -10.09
CA ILE A 9 -4.47 7.70 -10.71
C ILE A 9 -4.29 7.64 -12.23
N PRO A 10 -5.33 7.23 -12.99
CA PRO A 10 -5.25 7.26 -14.45
C PRO A 10 -4.89 8.66 -14.94
N VAL A 11 -4.05 8.74 -15.97
CA VAL A 11 -3.55 10.02 -16.46
C VAL A 11 -4.70 10.96 -16.84
N GLU A 12 -5.70 10.45 -17.53
CA GLU A 12 -6.84 11.25 -17.97
C GLU A 12 -7.62 11.85 -16.79
N THR A 13 -7.94 11.02 -15.80
CA THR A 13 -8.64 11.47 -14.59
C THR A 13 -7.81 12.47 -13.80
N GLY A 14 -6.51 12.19 -13.66
CA GLY A 14 -5.59 13.09 -12.99
C GLY A 14 -5.46 14.43 -13.70
N ASN A 15 -5.40 14.42 -15.04
CA ASN A 15 -5.35 15.66 -15.82
C ASN A 15 -6.59 16.53 -15.58
N ALA A 16 -7.77 15.92 -15.56
CA ALA A 16 -9.01 16.64 -15.28
C ALA A 16 -8.98 17.27 -13.90
N ALA A 17 -8.53 16.54 -12.89
CA ALA A 17 -8.46 17.03 -11.51
C ALA A 17 -7.38 18.08 -11.30
N ILE A 18 -6.28 18.03 -12.05
CA ILE A 18 -5.27 19.09 -12.07
C ILE A 18 -5.85 20.34 -12.71
N SER A 19 -6.54 20.19 -13.82
CA SER A 19 -7.07 21.34 -14.59
C SER A 19 -8.13 22.12 -13.82
N ASP A 20 -8.97 21.45 -13.05
CA ASP A 20 -9.99 22.11 -12.23
C ASP A 20 -9.50 22.47 -10.81
N GLY A 21 -8.26 22.14 -10.48
CA GLY A 21 -7.65 22.45 -9.18
C GLY A 21 -8.07 21.56 -8.03
N SER A 22 -8.84 20.49 -8.29
CA SER A 22 -9.38 19.64 -7.21
C SER A 22 -8.40 18.59 -6.70
N LEU A 23 -7.36 18.23 -7.47
CA LEU A 23 -6.47 17.12 -7.13
C LEU A 23 -5.86 17.25 -5.74
N PRO A 24 -5.13 18.34 -5.41
CA PRO A 24 -4.48 18.43 -4.10
C PRO A 24 -5.50 18.52 -2.96
N LYS A 25 -6.60 19.21 -3.16
CA LYS A 25 -7.63 19.36 -2.13
C LYS A 25 -8.30 18.03 -1.78
N THR A 26 -8.60 17.24 -2.79
CA THR A 26 -9.24 15.94 -2.61
C THR A 26 -8.29 14.97 -1.92
N ILE A 27 -7.02 14.92 -2.35
CA ILE A 27 -6.00 14.09 -1.71
C ILE A 27 -5.83 14.50 -0.24
N GLU A 28 -5.73 15.79 0.04
CA GLU A 28 -5.59 16.29 1.40
C GLU A 28 -6.77 15.86 2.28
N SER A 29 -7.98 15.95 1.77
CA SER A 29 -9.19 15.53 2.49
C SER A 29 -9.16 14.03 2.81
N ILE A 30 -8.80 13.19 1.84
CA ILE A 30 -8.73 11.75 2.04
C ILE A 30 -7.65 11.41 3.07
N LEU A 31 -6.47 12.04 2.97
CA LEU A 31 -5.38 11.80 3.92
C LEU A 31 -5.73 12.25 5.33
N ALA A 32 -6.52 13.30 5.47
CA ALA A 32 -6.99 13.75 6.78
C ALA A 32 -7.83 12.68 7.50
N ASP A 33 -8.59 11.89 6.74
CA ASP A 33 -9.40 10.80 7.28
C ASP A 33 -8.55 9.56 7.59
N ILE A 34 -7.59 9.23 6.73
CA ILE A 34 -6.73 8.05 6.90
C ILE A 34 -5.71 8.25 8.03
N LYS A 35 -5.20 9.48 8.19
CA LYS A 35 -4.16 9.84 9.15
C LYS A 35 -2.92 8.94 9.01
N PRO A 36 -2.25 8.98 7.84
CA PRO A 36 -1.13 8.09 7.59
C PRO A 36 0.10 8.44 8.42
N GLU A 37 0.95 7.43 8.67
CA GLU A 37 2.28 7.69 9.25
C GLU A 37 3.23 8.30 8.24
N ALA A 38 3.03 8.03 6.95
CA ALA A 38 3.82 8.61 5.85
C ALA A 38 3.02 8.54 4.56
N ALA A 39 3.21 9.52 3.70
CA ALA A 39 2.62 9.55 2.36
C ALA A 39 3.61 10.20 1.40
N TYR A 40 3.87 9.50 0.29
CA TYR A 40 4.76 9.97 -0.76
C TYR A 40 4.08 9.83 -2.11
N PHE A 41 4.38 10.75 -3.02
CA PHE A 41 3.80 10.74 -4.35
C PHE A 41 4.91 10.73 -5.38
N ALA A 42 4.79 9.86 -6.38
CA ALA A 42 5.79 9.72 -7.43
C ALA A 42 5.12 9.20 -8.70
N GLY A 43 5.81 9.37 -9.83
CA GLY A 43 5.40 8.68 -11.05
C GLY A 43 5.76 7.21 -10.96
N ASP A 44 4.83 6.34 -11.24
CA ASP A 44 5.03 4.90 -11.27
C ASP A 44 4.26 4.31 -12.44
N HIS A 45 4.94 3.57 -13.30
CA HIS A 45 4.35 3.03 -14.53
C HIS A 45 3.63 4.11 -15.36
N GLY A 46 4.19 5.31 -15.39
CA GLY A 46 3.66 6.43 -16.17
C GLY A 46 2.41 7.10 -15.59
N GLN A 47 2.04 6.78 -14.36
CA GLN A 47 0.86 7.34 -13.70
C GLN A 47 1.25 8.05 -12.41
N ARG A 48 0.48 9.09 -12.06
CA ARG A 48 0.61 9.73 -10.75
C ARG A 48 0.21 8.73 -9.67
N THR A 49 1.12 8.43 -8.75
CA THR A 49 0.92 7.35 -7.78
C THR A 49 1.21 7.83 -6.37
N GLY A 50 0.34 7.48 -5.45
CA GLY A 50 0.53 7.69 -4.02
C GLY A 50 0.97 6.41 -3.34
N PHE A 51 1.97 6.53 -2.46
CA PHE A 51 2.47 5.46 -1.60
C PHE A 51 2.20 5.88 -0.16
N ILE A 52 1.20 5.27 0.46
CA ILE A 52 0.65 5.75 1.72
C ILE A 52 0.77 4.64 2.75
N PHE A 53 1.44 4.92 3.86
CA PHE A 53 1.61 3.95 4.95
C PHE A 53 0.71 4.36 6.11
N PHE A 54 -0.12 3.44 6.56
CA PHE A 54 -1.10 3.71 7.62
C PHE A 54 -1.36 2.47 8.45
N ASP A 55 -1.98 2.67 9.61
CA ASP A 55 -2.39 1.58 10.49
C ASP A 55 -3.83 1.17 10.20
N LEU A 56 -4.01 -0.03 9.65
CA LEU A 56 -5.33 -0.63 9.47
C LEU A 56 -5.71 -1.34 10.76
N LYS A 57 -6.71 -0.83 11.46
CA LYS A 57 -7.10 -1.38 12.75
C LYS A 57 -8.01 -2.58 12.64
N ASP A 58 -8.86 -2.61 11.61
CA ASP A 58 -9.79 -3.70 11.38
C ASP A 58 -10.07 -3.85 9.88
N ALA A 59 -10.26 -5.09 9.45
CA ALA A 59 -10.52 -5.38 8.03
C ALA A 59 -11.78 -4.68 7.50
N SER A 60 -12.76 -4.43 8.35
CA SER A 60 -13.98 -3.70 7.96
C SER A 60 -13.72 -2.26 7.52
N GLN A 61 -12.54 -1.71 7.82
CA GLN A 61 -12.15 -0.36 7.41
C GLN A 61 -11.63 -0.29 5.97
N ILE A 62 -11.38 -1.43 5.33
CA ILE A 62 -10.81 -1.46 3.98
C ILE A 62 -11.64 -0.63 2.99
N PRO A 63 -12.97 -0.77 2.91
CA PRO A 63 -13.74 0.05 1.99
C PRO A 63 -13.63 1.55 2.26
N ALA A 64 -13.65 1.96 3.53
CA ALA A 64 -13.53 3.38 3.88
C ALA A 64 -12.18 3.97 3.46
N VAL A 65 -11.14 3.14 3.42
CA VAL A 65 -9.79 3.56 2.99
C VAL A 65 -9.69 3.59 1.47
N ALA A 66 -10.27 2.62 0.77
CA ALA A 66 -10.10 2.45 -0.67
C ALA A 66 -11.12 3.23 -1.51
N GLU A 67 -12.38 3.26 -1.10
CA GLU A 67 -13.46 3.84 -1.90
C GLU A 67 -13.29 5.32 -2.25
N PRO A 68 -12.79 6.19 -1.38
CA PRO A 68 -12.57 7.58 -1.76
C PRO A 68 -11.69 7.74 -3.01
N TRP A 69 -10.70 6.88 -3.17
CA TRP A 69 -9.81 6.91 -4.32
C TRP A 69 -10.47 6.39 -5.60
N PHE A 70 -11.28 5.33 -5.46
CA PHE A 70 -12.09 4.82 -6.57
C PHE A 70 -13.05 5.89 -7.07
N LEU A 71 -13.80 6.47 -6.15
CA LEU A 71 -14.87 7.41 -6.50
C LEU A 71 -14.34 8.75 -7.01
N ALA A 72 -13.28 9.27 -6.38
CA ALA A 72 -12.75 10.58 -6.74
C ALA A 72 -11.94 10.55 -8.02
N PHE A 73 -11.20 9.47 -8.29
CA PHE A 73 -10.18 9.47 -9.35
C PHE A 73 -10.23 8.28 -10.29
N ASP A 74 -11.17 7.39 -10.16
CA ASP A 74 -11.17 6.10 -10.89
C ASP A 74 -9.84 5.37 -10.70
N ALA A 75 -9.26 5.47 -9.52
CA ALA A 75 -7.92 5.00 -9.24
C ALA A 75 -7.82 3.48 -9.18
N HIS A 76 -6.63 2.98 -9.47
CA HIS A 76 -6.26 1.60 -9.14
C HIS A 76 -5.70 1.60 -7.72
N VAL A 77 -6.24 0.75 -6.86
CA VAL A 77 -5.88 0.70 -5.45
C VAL A 77 -5.35 -0.68 -5.10
N GLU A 78 -4.16 -0.72 -4.50
CA GLU A 78 -3.58 -1.94 -3.95
C GLU A 78 -3.34 -1.73 -2.47
N LEU A 79 -3.63 -2.73 -1.67
CA LEU A 79 -3.42 -2.70 -0.23
C LEU A 79 -2.54 -3.89 0.17
N HIS A 80 -1.39 -3.59 0.76
CA HIS A 80 -0.41 -4.60 1.15
C HIS A 80 -0.07 -4.50 2.63
N PRO A 81 -0.10 -5.60 3.38
CA PRO A 81 0.52 -5.62 4.70
C PRO A 81 2.00 -5.28 4.58
N ALA A 82 2.50 -4.48 5.48
CA ALA A 82 3.89 -4.03 5.45
C ALA A 82 4.57 -4.27 6.79
N MET A 83 5.83 -4.69 6.74
CA MET A 83 6.65 -4.93 7.91
C MET A 83 7.71 -3.83 8.04
N ASN A 84 8.03 -3.45 9.28
CA ASN A 84 9.25 -2.72 9.55
C ASN A 84 10.37 -3.71 9.90
N LEU A 85 11.55 -3.19 10.24
CA LEU A 85 12.70 -4.04 10.55
C LEU A 85 12.44 -4.91 11.79
N ASP A 86 11.79 -4.36 12.80
CA ASP A 86 11.48 -5.14 14.02
C ASP A 86 10.53 -6.29 13.72
N ASP A 87 9.53 -6.07 12.89
CA ASP A 87 8.62 -7.12 12.45
C ASP A 87 9.38 -8.23 11.71
N LEU A 88 10.31 -7.84 10.84
CA LEU A 88 11.14 -8.79 10.11
C LEU A 88 12.00 -9.62 11.05
N LYS A 89 12.61 -9.00 12.06
CA LYS A 89 13.40 -9.72 13.06
C LYS A 89 12.55 -10.72 13.83
N LYS A 90 11.34 -10.35 14.22
CA LYS A 90 10.41 -11.27 14.89
C LYS A 90 9.96 -12.40 13.99
N ALA A 91 9.98 -12.21 12.69
CA ALA A 91 9.60 -13.23 11.71
C ALA A 91 10.69 -14.27 11.44
N MET A 92 11.94 -14.02 11.85
CA MET A 92 13.08 -14.87 11.52
C MET A 92 12.90 -16.34 11.91
N PRO A 93 12.33 -16.70 13.08
CA PRO A 93 12.12 -18.13 13.38
C PRO A 93 11.25 -18.84 12.34
N GLY A 94 10.22 -18.19 11.82
CA GLY A 94 9.39 -18.76 10.75
C GLY A 94 10.14 -18.90 9.43
N ILE A 95 10.99 -17.94 9.12
CA ILE A 95 11.84 -17.98 7.92
C ILE A 95 12.85 -19.13 8.03
N GLU A 96 13.49 -19.27 9.17
CA GLU A 96 14.46 -20.37 9.41
C GLU A 96 13.78 -21.74 9.29
N LYS A 97 12.57 -21.85 9.80
CA LYS A 97 11.78 -23.08 9.66
C LYS A 97 11.47 -23.37 8.19
N ALA A 98 11.12 -22.33 7.42
CA ALA A 98 10.87 -22.50 6.00
C ALA A 98 12.12 -22.92 5.23
N VAL A 99 13.27 -22.36 5.55
CA VAL A 99 14.54 -22.77 4.96
C VAL A 99 14.83 -24.23 5.25
N LYS A 100 14.67 -24.63 6.51
CA LYS A 100 14.92 -26.01 6.93
C LYS A 100 14.02 -27.00 6.19
N ASN A 101 12.74 -26.67 6.02
CA ASN A 101 11.74 -27.60 5.48
C ASN A 101 11.65 -27.58 3.96
N TYR A 102 11.96 -26.45 3.30
CA TYR A 102 11.61 -26.25 1.89
C TYR A 102 12.74 -25.82 0.97
N ARG A 103 13.89 -25.45 1.50
CA ARG A 103 15.02 -25.11 0.62
C ARG A 103 15.48 -26.37 -0.11
N ARG A 104 15.45 -26.38 -1.42
CA ARG A 104 15.65 -27.58 -2.24
C ARG A 104 16.96 -28.28 -1.96
N GLY A 105 18.09 -27.61 -1.97
CA GLY A 105 19.38 -28.22 -1.73
C GLY A 105 19.50 -28.81 -0.33
N THR A 106 19.10 -28.08 0.69
CA THR A 106 19.18 -28.50 2.08
C THR A 106 18.19 -29.64 2.35
N HIS A 107 16.97 -29.51 1.84
CA HIS A 107 15.94 -30.54 2.02
C HIS A 107 16.32 -31.84 1.33
N ALA A 108 16.83 -31.77 0.12
CA ALA A 108 17.28 -32.95 -0.61
C ALA A 108 18.42 -33.66 0.13
N LYS A 109 19.34 -32.92 0.73
CA LYS A 109 20.43 -33.52 1.52
C LYS A 109 19.93 -34.15 2.82
N ALA A 110 18.90 -33.58 3.41
CA ALA A 110 18.29 -34.10 4.63
C ALA A 110 17.49 -35.38 4.40
N ALA A 111 16.98 -35.51 3.21
CA ALA A 111 16.26 -36.77 2.85
C ALA A 111 17.22 -37.90 2.57
#